data_b88fb0c431eca06ce9a8d9b79869305f
#
_entry.id   b88fb0c431eca06ce9a8d9b79869305f
#
_cell.length_a   1.000
_cell.length_b   1.000
_cell.length_c   1.000
_cell.angle_alpha   90.00
_cell.angle_beta   90.00
_cell.angle_gamma   90.00
#
_symmetry.space_group_name_H-M   'P 1'
#
loop_
_entity.id
_entity.type
_entity.pdbx_description
1 polymer ?
#
loop_
_entity_poly.entity_id
_entity_poly.type
_entity_poly.pdbx_seq_one_letter_code
_entity_poly.pdbx_strand_id
1 'polypeptide(L)'
;DPETADVTYIEPLTNEVLEMIIEKERPDALLPTMGGQTALNLAVELSERGVLDKFNVELIGAKLPAIKKAEDRELFKQAMAKIGLKTPMSAHVNSVEEGLKVADVLSFPLILRPSFTMGGTGGGIAYNMDEYKESLKKALKLSPVKQVLVEESVLGWKEYELEVMRDNKDNVV
;
A
#
# COMPACT_ATOMS: atom_id res chain seq x y z
N ASP A 1 -1.50 19.02 -18.77
CA ASP A 1 -0.93 20.29 -19.25
C ASP A 1 -0.73 20.21 -20.76
N PRO A 2 -1.41 21.06 -21.56
CA PRO A 2 -1.31 21.04 -23.03
C PRO A 2 0.09 21.34 -23.57
N GLU A 3 0.96 21.96 -22.75
CA GLU A 3 2.34 22.23 -23.13
C GLU A 3 3.28 21.05 -22.90
N THR A 4 2.83 20.05 -22.12
CA THR A 4 3.64 18.90 -21.72
C THR A 4 3.15 17.60 -22.36
N ALA A 5 1.85 17.46 -22.59
CA ALA A 5 1.23 16.24 -23.13
C ALA A 5 0.75 16.45 -24.57
N ASP A 6 1.13 15.54 -25.47
CA ASP A 6 0.65 15.55 -26.87
C ASP A 6 -0.87 15.30 -26.93
N VAL A 7 -1.39 14.44 -26.07
CA VAL A 7 -2.81 14.13 -25.94
C VAL A 7 -3.21 14.04 -24.47
N THR A 8 -4.32 14.68 -24.13
CA THR A 8 -4.89 14.61 -22.77
C THR A 8 -6.30 14.04 -22.84
N TYR A 9 -6.56 13.02 -22.01
CA TYR A 9 -7.86 12.41 -21.84
C TYR A 9 -8.46 12.82 -20.49
N ILE A 10 -9.72 13.28 -20.52
CA ILE A 10 -10.51 13.56 -19.32
C ILE A 10 -11.69 12.59 -19.34
N GLU A 11 -11.40 11.36 -18.88
CA GLU A 11 -12.31 10.22 -18.97
C GLU A 11 -12.40 9.49 -17.62
N PRO A 12 -13.42 8.66 -17.41
CA PRO A 12 -13.48 7.80 -16.24
C PRO A 12 -12.23 6.91 -16.11
N LEU A 13 -11.66 6.85 -14.91
CA LEU A 13 -10.51 6.00 -14.62
C LEU A 13 -10.96 4.55 -14.39
N THR A 14 -11.27 3.87 -15.48
CA THR A 14 -11.64 2.44 -15.49
C THR A 14 -10.74 1.66 -16.43
N ASN A 15 -10.65 0.34 -16.20
CA ASN A 15 -9.82 -0.54 -17.05
C ASN A 15 -10.28 -0.53 -18.51
N GLU A 16 -11.59 -0.49 -18.73
CA GLU A 16 -12.19 -0.51 -20.07
C GLU A 16 -11.81 0.75 -20.86
N VAL A 17 -11.89 1.91 -20.21
CA VAL A 17 -11.52 3.19 -20.85
C VAL A 17 -10.02 3.24 -21.11
N LEU A 18 -9.19 2.79 -20.14
CA LEU A 18 -7.75 2.74 -20.31
C LEU A 18 -7.33 1.76 -21.40
N GLU A 19 -7.97 0.59 -21.52
CA GLU A 19 -7.71 -0.35 -22.59
C GLU A 19 -8.02 0.29 -23.97
N MET A 20 -9.15 1.01 -24.10
CA MET A 20 -9.49 1.72 -25.34
C MET A 20 -8.47 2.82 -25.69
N ILE A 21 -7.99 3.56 -24.70
CA ILE A 21 -6.96 4.59 -24.90
C ILE A 21 -5.63 3.93 -25.33
N ILE A 22 -5.20 2.87 -24.66
CA ILE A 22 -3.99 2.13 -25.01
C ILE A 22 -4.11 1.53 -26.42
N GLU A 23 -5.26 0.99 -26.78
CA GLU A 23 -5.51 0.46 -28.12
C GLU A 23 -5.40 1.54 -29.20
N LYS A 24 -5.93 2.75 -28.92
CA LYS A 24 -5.91 3.88 -29.84
C LYS A 24 -4.53 4.51 -29.99
N GLU A 25 -3.89 4.83 -28.86
CA GLU A 25 -2.65 5.61 -28.84
C GLU A 25 -1.39 4.75 -28.97
N ARG A 26 -1.47 3.45 -28.67
CA ARG A 26 -0.35 2.50 -28.78
C ARG A 26 0.93 2.99 -28.11
N PRO A 27 0.88 3.38 -26.83
CA PRO A 27 2.07 3.84 -26.13
C PRO A 27 3.08 2.69 -25.98
N ASP A 28 4.36 3.03 -26.00
CA ASP A 28 5.43 2.05 -25.71
C ASP A 28 5.50 1.71 -24.22
N ALA A 29 5.10 2.64 -23.35
CA ALA A 29 5.21 2.49 -21.90
C ALA A 29 4.06 3.12 -21.15
N LEU A 30 3.78 2.60 -19.94
CA LEU A 30 2.85 3.13 -18.95
C LEU A 30 3.61 3.49 -17.67
N LEU A 31 3.50 4.76 -17.22
CA LEU A 31 4.07 5.26 -15.97
C LEU A 31 2.96 5.54 -14.94
N PRO A 32 2.66 4.62 -14.02
CA PRO A 32 1.60 4.80 -13.04
C PRO A 32 2.00 5.58 -11.79
N THR A 33 3.30 5.69 -11.50
CA THR A 33 3.82 6.22 -10.24
C THR A 33 3.51 7.71 -10.01
N MET A 34 3.15 8.45 -11.06
CA MET A 34 2.75 9.86 -10.97
C MET A 34 1.26 10.08 -10.73
N GLY A 35 0.45 9.03 -10.68
CA GLY A 35 -1.01 9.10 -10.57
C GLY A 35 -1.58 8.65 -9.21
N GLY A 36 -0.73 8.46 -8.20
CA GLY A 36 -1.12 7.99 -6.86
C GLY A 36 -1.71 6.58 -6.86
N GLN A 37 -2.40 6.24 -5.77
CA GLN A 37 -2.92 4.88 -5.55
C GLN A 37 -3.88 4.40 -6.64
N THR A 38 -4.71 5.29 -7.17
CA THR A 38 -5.65 4.95 -8.25
C THR A 38 -4.91 4.46 -9.49
N ALA A 39 -3.85 5.15 -9.91
CA ALA A 39 -3.06 4.74 -11.07
C ALA A 39 -2.30 3.44 -10.82
N LEU A 40 -1.76 3.23 -9.62
CA LEU A 40 -1.09 1.99 -9.25
C LEU A 40 -2.07 0.80 -9.29
N ASN A 41 -3.26 0.94 -8.73
CA ASN A 41 -4.29 -0.10 -8.76
C ASN A 41 -4.69 -0.46 -10.19
N LEU A 42 -4.97 0.55 -11.02
CA LEU A 42 -5.33 0.34 -12.43
C LEU A 42 -4.19 -0.31 -13.23
N ALA A 43 -2.94 0.07 -12.98
CA ALA A 43 -1.79 -0.57 -13.63
C ALA A 43 -1.66 -2.06 -13.27
N VAL A 44 -1.90 -2.41 -12.00
CA VAL A 44 -1.96 -3.81 -11.55
C VAL A 44 -3.07 -4.56 -12.28
N GLU A 45 -4.28 -4.02 -12.30
CA GLU A 45 -5.44 -4.64 -12.94
C GLU A 45 -5.26 -4.81 -14.45
N LEU A 46 -4.75 -3.79 -15.16
CA LEU A 46 -4.43 -3.87 -16.60
C LEU A 46 -3.39 -4.94 -16.89
N SER A 47 -2.37 -5.06 -16.06
CA SER A 47 -1.34 -6.09 -16.17
C SER A 47 -1.93 -7.49 -15.94
N GLU A 48 -2.74 -7.68 -14.91
CA GLU A 48 -3.38 -8.97 -14.58
C GLU A 48 -4.41 -9.41 -15.63
N ARG A 49 -5.09 -8.47 -16.27
CA ARG A 49 -5.98 -8.71 -17.41
C ARG A 49 -5.23 -8.99 -18.72
N GLY A 50 -3.89 -8.88 -18.73
CA GLY A 50 -3.06 -9.07 -19.92
C GLY A 50 -3.15 -7.95 -20.96
N VAL A 51 -3.73 -6.80 -20.60
CA VAL A 51 -3.89 -5.66 -21.52
C VAL A 51 -2.52 -5.09 -21.94
N LEU A 52 -1.59 -4.97 -20.98
CA LEU A 52 -0.27 -4.44 -21.26
C LEU A 52 0.50 -5.36 -22.23
N ASP A 53 0.44 -6.68 -22.02
CA ASP A 53 1.05 -7.67 -22.90
C ASP A 53 0.40 -7.69 -24.29
N LYS A 54 -0.95 -7.61 -24.35
CA LYS A 54 -1.71 -7.57 -25.61
C LYS A 54 -1.27 -6.43 -26.53
N PHE A 55 -0.94 -5.28 -25.97
CA PHE A 55 -0.56 -4.11 -26.74
C PHE A 55 0.94 -3.79 -26.69
N ASN A 56 1.76 -4.68 -26.09
CA ASN A 56 3.20 -4.54 -25.92
C ASN A 56 3.60 -3.24 -25.20
N VAL A 57 2.91 -2.91 -24.12
CA VAL A 57 3.15 -1.73 -23.29
C VAL A 57 4.04 -2.09 -22.12
N GLU A 58 5.18 -1.43 -21.99
CA GLU A 58 6.08 -1.65 -20.86
C GLU A 58 5.60 -0.86 -19.62
N LEU A 59 5.47 -1.54 -18.48
CA LEU A 59 5.23 -0.86 -17.20
C LEU A 59 6.56 -0.30 -16.68
N ILE A 60 6.68 1.03 -16.63
CA ILE A 60 7.87 1.76 -16.18
C ILE A 60 7.64 2.48 -14.86
N GLY A 61 8.72 2.99 -14.23
CA GLY A 61 8.69 3.58 -12.89
C GLY A 61 8.68 2.53 -11.80
N ALA A 62 7.67 1.67 -11.76
CA ALA A 62 7.63 0.49 -10.90
C ALA A 62 7.06 -0.72 -11.64
N LYS A 63 7.76 -1.83 -11.61
CA LYS A 63 7.28 -3.10 -12.18
C LYS A 63 6.22 -3.74 -11.29
N LEU A 64 5.31 -4.54 -11.86
CA LEU A 64 4.22 -5.20 -11.12
C LEU A 64 4.66 -5.90 -9.82
N PRO A 65 5.76 -6.68 -9.78
CA PRO A 65 6.21 -7.30 -8.53
C PRO A 65 6.64 -6.29 -7.46
N ALA A 66 7.18 -5.12 -7.88
CA ALA A 66 7.57 -4.06 -6.97
C ALA A 66 6.35 -3.36 -6.38
N ILE A 67 5.34 -3.07 -7.21
CA ILE A 67 4.07 -2.49 -6.77
C ILE A 67 3.40 -3.41 -5.75
N LYS A 68 3.22 -4.69 -6.08
CA LYS A 68 2.63 -5.69 -5.17
C LYS A 68 3.38 -5.78 -3.84
N LYS A 69 4.70 -5.77 -3.89
CA LYS A 69 5.55 -5.83 -2.69
C LYS A 69 5.41 -4.57 -1.82
N ALA A 70 5.30 -3.40 -2.44
CA ALA A 70 5.15 -2.13 -1.71
C ALA A 70 3.75 -2.00 -1.08
N GLU A 71 2.71 -2.46 -1.79
CA GLU A 71 1.33 -2.34 -1.35
C GLU A 71 0.93 -3.41 -0.31
N ASP A 72 1.50 -4.60 -0.38
CA ASP A 72 1.24 -5.68 0.56
C ASP A 72 2.18 -5.59 1.76
N ARG A 73 1.62 -5.32 2.94
CA ARG A 73 2.39 -5.14 4.19
C ARG A 73 3.21 -6.35 4.58
N GLU A 74 2.69 -7.56 4.35
CA GLU A 74 3.41 -8.80 4.68
C GLU A 74 4.56 -9.03 3.70
N LEU A 75 4.34 -8.83 2.41
CA LEU A 75 5.40 -8.90 1.39
C LEU A 75 6.47 -7.83 1.63
N PHE A 76 6.06 -6.62 2.01
CA PHE A 76 6.99 -5.55 2.37
C PHE A 76 7.84 -5.93 3.60
N LYS A 77 7.21 -6.40 4.68
CA LYS A 77 7.89 -6.84 5.90
C LYS A 77 8.92 -7.94 5.62
N GLN A 78 8.53 -8.95 4.82
CA GLN A 78 9.44 -10.01 4.39
C GLN A 78 10.61 -9.48 3.56
N ALA A 79 10.35 -8.50 2.68
CA ALA A 79 11.40 -7.89 1.87
C ALA A 79 12.39 -7.10 2.75
N MET A 80 11.91 -6.35 3.73
CA MET A 80 12.76 -5.63 4.68
C MET A 80 13.59 -6.59 5.53
N ALA A 81 12.99 -7.66 6.04
CA ALA A 81 13.71 -8.69 6.79
C ALA A 81 14.83 -9.34 5.98
N LYS A 82 14.62 -9.61 4.68
CA LYS A 82 15.66 -10.18 3.79
C LYS A 82 16.90 -9.30 3.63
N ILE A 83 16.74 -7.99 3.71
CA ILE A 83 17.86 -7.02 3.61
C ILE A 83 18.35 -6.56 4.97
N GLY A 84 17.87 -7.19 6.07
CA GLY A 84 18.31 -6.90 7.42
C GLY A 84 17.74 -5.62 8.03
N LEU A 85 16.74 -5.01 7.41
CA LEU A 85 16.05 -3.85 7.96
C LEU A 85 14.94 -4.28 8.93
N LYS A 86 14.80 -3.52 10.01
CA LYS A 86 13.75 -3.71 11.00
C LYS A 86 12.48 -2.97 10.57
N THR A 87 11.35 -3.60 10.79
CA THR A 87 10.03 -2.98 10.73
C THR A 87 9.43 -2.95 12.14
N PRO A 88 8.48 -2.05 12.44
CA PRO A 88 7.76 -2.09 13.70
C PRO A 88 7.18 -3.48 13.98
N MET A 89 7.29 -3.94 15.22
CA MET A 89 6.68 -5.22 15.59
C MET A 89 5.17 -5.10 15.50
N SER A 90 4.55 -6.06 14.86
CA SER A 90 3.13 -6.04 14.59
C SER A 90 2.54 -7.45 14.51
N ALA A 91 1.25 -7.55 14.81
CA ALA A 91 0.49 -8.79 14.66
C ALA A 91 -0.95 -8.49 14.21
N HIS A 92 -1.48 -9.35 13.34
CA HIS A 92 -2.91 -9.37 13.04
C HIS A 92 -3.65 -10.14 14.12
N VAL A 93 -4.76 -9.58 14.58
CA VAL A 93 -5.63 -10.20 15.59
C VAL A 93 -7.07 -10.20 15.11
N ASN A 94 -7.79 -11.28 15.39
CA ASN A 94 -9.17 -11.46 14.98
C ASN A 94 -10.13 -11.52 16.19
N SER A 95 -9.57 -11.48 17.40
CA SER A 95 -10.35 -11.46 18.65
C SER A 95 -9.68 -10.57 19.70
N VAL A 96 -10.45 -10.22 20.73
CA VAL A 96 -9.93 -9.46 21.87
C VAL A 96 -8.88 -10.28 22.62
N GLU A 97 -9.10 -11.58 22.78
CA GLU A 97 -8.22 -12.50 23.48
C GLU A 97 -6.83 -12.59 22.77
N GLU A 98 -6.82 -12.69 21.44
CA GLU A 98 -5.58 -12.62 20.66
C GLU A 98 -4.88 -11.28 20.85
N GLY A 99 -5.64 -10.19 20.78
CA GLY A 99 -5.10 -8.85 20.97
C GLY A 99 -4.47 -8.63 22.35
N LEU A 100 -5.04 -9.17 23.41
CA LEU A 100 -4.46 -9.08 24.75
C LEU A 100 -3.11 -9.79 24.84
N LYS A 101 -2.98 -10.97 24.21
CA LYS A 101 -1.68 -11.69 24.15
C LYS A 101 -0.63 -10.88 23.38
N VAL A 102 -1.03 -10.17 22.34
CA VAL A 102 -0.13 -9.28 21.58
C VAL A 102 0.33 -8.11 22.45
N ALA A 103 -0.58 -7.52 23.23
CA ALA A 103 -0.24 -6.42 24.14
C ALA A 103 0.67 -6.81 25.30
N ASP A 104 0.73 -8.10 25.66
CA ASP A 104 1.70 -8.62 26.65
C ASP A 104 3.14 -8.65 26.10
N VAL A 105 3.29 -8.69 24.77
CA VAL A 105 4.58 -8.77 24.09
C VAL A 105 5.05 -7.40 23.60
N LEU A 106 4.13 -6.59 23.10
CA LEU A 106 4.40 -5.24 22.59
C LEU A 106 4.30 -4.21 23.71
N SER A 107 5.18 -3.21 23.68
CA SER A 107 5.15 -2.09 24.63
C SER A 107 4.19 -0.99 24.17
N PHE A 108 3.51 -0.35 25.12
CA PHE A 108 2.72 0.86 24.83
C PHE A 108 3.63 2.08 24.51
N PRO A 109 3.16 3.00 23.66
CA PRO A 109 1.86 3.02 23.00
C PRO A 109 1.74 2.04 21.85
N LEU A 110 0.51 1.55 21.58
CA LEU A 110 0.19 0.65 20.49
C LEU A 110 -0.71 1.33 19.46
N ILE A 111 -0.44 1.06 18.19
CA ILE A 111 -1.27 1.51 17.09
C ILE A 111 -2.22 0.38 16.69
N LEU A 112 -3.49 0.72 16.50
CA LEU A 112 -4.51 -0.21 16.01
C LEU A 112 -4.98 0.25 14.63
N ARG A 113 -4.99 -0.66 13.67
CA ARG A 113 -5.45 -0.40 12.30
C ARG A 113 -6.43 -1.50 11.87
N PRO A 114 -7.74 -1.22 11.87
CA PRO A 114 -8.71 -2.18 11.35
C PRO A 114 -8.43 -2.49 9.88
N SER A 115 -8.50 -3.76 9.51
CA SER A 115 -8.34 -4.17 8.11
C SER A 115 -9.56 -3.77 7.29
N PHE A 116 -9.34 -3.37 6.04
CA PHE A 116 -10.37 -3.00 5.07
C PHE A 116 -11.29 -1.86 5.50
N THR A 117 -10.79 -0.90 6.28
CA THR A 117 -11.48 0.36 6.56
C THR A 117 -10.88 1.49 5.73
N MET A 118 -11.74 2.43 5.30
CA MET A 118 -11.33 3.59 4.51
C MET A 118 -10.98 4.77 5.41
N GLY A 119 -9.99 5.57 4.97
CA GLY A 119 -9.67 6.85 5.60
C GLY A 119 -9.23 6.76 7.07
N GLY A 120 -8.64 5.63 7.51
CA GLY A 120 -8.20 5.46 8.89
C GLY A 120 -9.34 5.24 9.90
N THR A 121 -10.58 5.00 9.43
CA THR A 121 -11.74 4.82 10.28
C THR A 121 -11.53 3.68 11.29
N GLY A 122 -11.69 3.99 12.58
CA GLY A 122 -11.56 3.03 13.68
C GLY A 122 -10.12 2.70 14.06
N GLY A 123 -9.14 3.28 13.37
CA GLY A 123 -7.73 3.26 13.79
C GLY A 123 -7.48 4.23 14.94
N GLY A 124 -6.41 4.00 15.68
CA GLY A 124 -6.04 4.87 16.79
C GLY A 124 -4.79 4.41 17.51
N ILE A 125 -4.38 5.20 18.47
CA ILE A 125 -3.25 4.92 19.36
C ILE A 125 -3.79 4.69 20.76
N ALA A 126 -3.33 3.62 21.38
CA ALA A 126 -3.64 3.33 22.79
C ALA A 126 -2.37 3.51 23.62
N TYR A 127 -2.46 4.26 24.68
CA TYR A 127 -1.32 4.57 25.56
C TYR A 127 -1.25 3.64 26.78
N ASN A 128 -2.31 2.92 27.06
CA ASN A 128 -2.43 1.99 28.17
C ASN A 128 -3.40 0.85 27.85
N MET A 129 -3.44 -0.14 28.74
CA MET A 129 -4.24 -1.35 28.56
C MET A 129 -5.75 -1.08 28.50
N ASP A 130 -6.27 -0.09 29.21
CA ASP A 130 -7.70 0.18 29.24
C ASP A 130 -8.16 0.83 27.92
N GLU A 131 -7.41 1.83 27.45
CA GLU A 131 -7.62 2.43 26.13
C GLU A 131 -7.47 1.38 25.01
N TYR A 132 -6.50 0.49 25.16
CA TYR A 132 -6.26 -0.58 24.18
C TYR A 132 -7.46 -1.52 24.08
N LYS A 133 -7.99 -2.01 25.21
CA LYS A 133 -9.15 -2.91 25.22
C LYS A 133 -10.38 -2.29 24.58
N GLU A 134 -10.64 -1.02 24.87
CA GLU A 134 -11.77 -0.30 24.30
C GLU A 134 -11.59 -0.09 22.78
N SER A 135 -10.44 0.41 22.38
CA SER A 135 -10.09 0.67 20.98
C SER A 135 -10.09 -0.61 20.15
N LEU A 136 -9.55 -1.72 20.68
CA LEU A 136 -9.52 -3.00 20.01
C LEU A 136 -10.93 -3.56 19.76
N LYS A 137 -11.83 -3.51 20.75
CA LYS A 137 -13.23 -3.91 20.58
C LYS A 137 -13.92 -3.11 19.48
N LYS A 138 -13.69 -1.79 19.47
CA LYS A 138 -14.26 -0.88 18.46
C LYS A 138 -13.68 -1.19 17.08
N ALA A 139 -12.37 -1.36 16.97
CA ALA A 139 -11.66 -1.66 15.73
C ALA A 139 -12.10 -2.99 15.11
N LEU A 140 -12.22 -4.05 15.90
CA LEU A 140 -12.73 -5.36 15.47
C LEU A 140 -14.18 -5.29 14.97
N LYS A 141 -15.01 -4.45 15.60
CA LYS A 141 -16.40 -4.26 15.18
C LYS A 141 -16.49 -3.50 13.84
N LEU A 142 -15.59 -2.54 13.61
CA LEU A 142 -15.59 -1.71 12.40
C LEU A 142 -14.94 -2.41 11.20
N SER A 143 -14.03 -3.34 11.42
CA SER A 143 -13.43 -4.14 10.34
C SER A 143 -14.46 -5.11 9.75
N PRO A 144 -14.75 -5.06 8.44
CA PRO A 144 -15.66 -5.99 7.78
C PRO A 144 -15.24 -7.46 7.94
N VAL A 145 -13.94 -7.72 8.04
CA VAL A 145 -13.36 -9.05 8.20
C VAL A 145 -13.01 -9.38 9.65
N LYS A 146 -13.37 -8.51 10.61
CA LYS A 146 -13.07 -8.64 12.05
C LYS A 146 -11.58 -8.88 12.32
N GLN A 147 -10.73 -8.15 11.61
CA GLN A 147 -9.29 -8.22 11.77
C GLN A 147 -8.71 -6.83 12.04
N VAL A 148 -7.76 -6.76 12.95
CA VAL A 148 -7.05 -5.55 13.33
C VAL A 148 -5.55 -5.84 13.32
N LEU A 149 -4.78 -4.97 12.69
CA LEU A 149 -3.33 -4.92 12.87
C LEU A 149 -3.03 -4.15 14.14
N VAL A 150 -2.32 -4.78 15.06
CA VAL A 150 -1.76 -4.16 16.27
C VAL A 150 -0.26 -4.01 16.06
N GLU A 151 0.26 -2.82 16.27
CA GLU A 151 1.62 -2.45 15.90
C GLU A 151 2.25 -1.58 17.00
N GLU A 152 3.55 -1.76 17.26
CA GLU A 152 4.29 -0.86 18.13
C GLU A 152 4.32 0.56 17.56
N SER A 153 4.24 1.55 18.40
CA SER A 153 4.23 2.95 17.97
C SER A 153 5.64 3.46 17.71
N VAL A 154 5.79 4.18 16.62
CA VAL A 154 7.00 4.94 16.29
C VAL A 154 6.85 6.43 16.62
N LEU A 155 5.89 6.78 17.46
CA LEU A 155 5.71 8.17 17.94
C LEU A 155 7.01 8.72 18.54
N GLY A 156 7.37 9.92 18.11
CA GLY A 156 8.60 10.58 18.55
C GLY A 156 9.87 10.16 17.81
N TRP A 157 9.78 9.20 16.90
CA TRP A 157 10.86 8.90 15.97
C TRP A 157 10.98 10.01 14.93
N LYS A 158 12.18 10.20 14.38
CA LYS A 158 12.36 11.06 13.22
C LYS A 158 11.90 10.34 11.97
N GLU A 159 11.14 11.02 11.15
CA GLU A 159 10.72 10.54 9.84
C GLU A 159 11.67 11.08 8.78
N TYR A 160 12.11 10.19 7.90
CA TYR A 160 12.92 10.52 6.73
C TYR A 160 12.30 9.85 5.52
N GLU A 161 12.20 10.59 4.43
CA GLU A 161 11.72 10.10 3.14
C GLU A 161 12.87 10.20 2.14
N LEU A 162 13.00 9.17 1.31
CA LEU A 162 13.99 9.10 0.26
C LEU A 162 13.27 8.89 -1.08
N GLU A 163 13.52 9.80 -2.00
CA GLU A 163 13.13 9.61 -3.40
C GLU A 163 14.28 8.90 -4.12
N VAL A 164 14.00 7.72 -4.64
CA VAL A 164 15.03 6.89 -5.28
C VAL A 164 14.66 6.64 -6.73
N MET A 165 15.56 6.99 -7.63
CA MET A 165 15.45 6.71 -9.05
C MET A 165 16.57 5.76 -9.49
N ARG A 166 16.20 4.69 -10.24
CA ARG A 166 17.14 3.68 -10.72
C ARG A 166 16.93 3.45 -12.21
N ASP A 167 17.99 3.49 -12.98
CA ASP A 167 17.96 3.22 -14.41
C ASP A 167 18.18 1.72 -14.74
N ASN A 168 18.09 1.38 -16.03
CA ASN A 168 18.30 0.00 -16.52
C ASN A 168 19.76 -0.49 -16.43
N LYS A 169 20.70 0.38 -16.05
CA LYS A 169 22.12 0.07 -15.85
C LYS A 169 22.49 0.02 -14.38
N ASP A 170 21.49 0.03 -13.49
CA ASP A 170 21.64 0.01 -12.05
C ASP A 170 22.30 1.27 -11.45
N ASN A 171 22.31 2.39 -12.17
CA ASN A 171 22.65 3.68 -11.57
C ASN A 171 21.49 4.14 -10.68
N VAL A 172 21.83 4.60 -9.49
CA VAL A 172 20.86 5.03 -8.47
C VAL A 172 21.18 6.45 -8.03
N VAL A 173 20.15 7.28 -7.94
CA VAL A 173 20.21 8.64 -7.40
C VAL A 173 19.09 8.86 -6.40
#